data_6f5ae501cfa63c75dfd81af2eed122f1
#
_entry.id   6f5ae501cfa63c75dfd81af2eed122f1
#
_cell.length_a   1.000
_cell.length_b   1.000
_cell.length_c   1.000
_cell.angle_alpha   90.00
_cell.angle_beta   90.00
_cell.angle_gamma   90.00
#
_symmetry.space_group_name_H-M   'P 1'
#
loop_
_entity.id
_entity.type
_entity.pdbx_description
1 polymer ?
#
loop_
_entity_poly.entity_id
_entity_poly.type
_entity_poly.pdbx_seq_one_letter_code
_entity_poly.pdbx_strand_id
1 'polypeptide(L)'
;MCGFCGEIRFDNTAIDLGALGAMSASMVPRGPDGDGVWQQGRVALAHRRLSIIDLSAHAAQPMVDSELGLTVAFNGCIYNYKDLRKELEGK
;
A
#
# COMPACT_ATOMS: atom_id res chain seq x y z
N MET A 1 -0.69 13.47 -4.59
CA MET A 1 0.09 12.20 -4.79
C MET A 1 -0.06 11.31 -3.58
N CYS A 2 -0.16 10.03 -3.81
CA CYS A 2 -0.20 9.04 -2.73
C CYS A 2 1.09 9.05 -1.91
N GLY A 3 1.08 8.36 -0.80
CA GLY A 3 2.26 8.13 0.02
C GLY A 3 2.17 6.79 0.71
N PHE A 4 3.31 6.20 1.03
CA PHE A 4 3.35 4.99 1.83
C PHE A 4 4.52 5.03 2.79
N CYS A 5 4.41 4.25 3.86
CA CYS A 5 5.48 4.05 4.83
C CYS A 5 5.43 2.63 5.34
N GLY A 6 6.48 2.21 6.01
CA GLY A 6 6.54 0.86 6.54
C GLY A 6 7.61 0.69 7.59
N GLU A 7 7.54 -0.45 8.26
CA GLU A 7 8.53 -0.86 9.25
C GLU A 7 8.81 -2.34 9.10
N ILE A 8 10.08 -2.71 9.13
CA ILE A 8 10.53 -4.09 9.14
C ILE A 8 11.41 -4.28 10.37
N ARG A 9 11.06 -5.23 11.23
CA ARG A 9 11.84 -5.54 12.44
C ARG A 9 12.71 -6.78 12.21
N PHE A 10 13.99 -6.65 12.48
CA PHE A 10 14.93 -7.75 12.37
C PHE A 10 15.40 -8.30 13.73
N ASP A 11 14.95 -7.67 14.80
CA ASP A 11 15.46 -7.91 16.16
C ASP A 11 14.47 -8.65 17.07
N ASN A 12 13.45 -9.28 16.49
CA ASN A 12 12.38 -10.00 17.19
C ASN A 12 11.50 -9.13 18.10
N THR A 13 11.60 -7.81 17.99
CA THR A 13 10.70 -6.91 18.71
C THR A 13 9.41 -6.70 17.91
N ALA A 14 8.37 -6.24 18.59
CA ALA A 14 7.09 -5.95 17.96
C ALA A 14 7.17 -4.68 17.11
N ILE A 15 6.37 -4.63 16.05
CA ILE A 15 6.18 -3.43 15.24
C ILE A 15 5.59 -2.31 16.12
N ASP A 16 6.12 -1.11 15.97
CA ASP A 16 5.58 0.07 16.64
C ASP A 16 4.45 0.66 15.80
N LEU A 17 3.24 0.19 16.05
CA LEU A 17 2.05 0.66 15.33
C LEU A 17 1.75 2.14 15.60
N GLY A 18 2.14 2.65 16.77
CA GLY A 18 1.99 4.07 17.09
C GLY A 18 2.87 4.93 16.19
N ALA A 19 4.13 4.55 16.00
CA ALA A 19 5.05 5.24 15.10
C ALA A 19 4.56 5.16 13.65
N LEU A 20 4.10 3.98 13.21
CA LEU A 20 3.57 3.80 11.86
C LEU A 20 2.35 4.71 11.63
N GLY A 21 1.44 4.76 12.61
CA GLY A 21 0.27 5.63 12.55
C GLY A 21 0.64 7.10 12.47
N ALA A 22 1.66 7.54 13.22
CA ALA A 22 2.14 8.92 13.18
C ALA A 22 2.74 9.25 11.79
N MET A 23 3.52 8.33 11.22
CA MET A 23 4.05 8.50 9.86
C MET A 23 2.93 8.60 8.83
N SER A 24 1.93 7.73 8.93
CA SER A 24 0.77 7.76 8.04
C SER A 24 0.01 9.07 8.16
N ALA A 25 -0.23 9.54 9.39
CA ALA A 25 -0.94 10.79 9.63
C ALA A 25 -0.20 11.99 9.01
N SER A 26 1.13 11.99 9.02
CA SER A 26 1.92 13.06 8.42
C SER A 26 1.78 13.13 6.90
N MET A 27 1.29 12.05 6.27
CA MET A 27 1.11 11.97 4.82
C MET A 27 -0.31 12.34 4.35
N VAL A 28 -1.19 12.77 5.26
CA VAL A 28 -2.56 13.13 4.90
C VAL A 28 -2.63 14.14 3.75
N PRO A 29 -1.81 15.20 3.71
CA PRO A 29 -1.86 16.15 2.59
C PRO A 29 -1.55 15.50 1.22
N ARG A 30 -0.81 14.41 1.19
CA ARG A 30 -0.48 13.70 -0.05
C ARG A 30 -1.60 12.78 -0.51
N GLY A 31 -2.31 12.16 0.43
CA GLY A 31 -3.35 11.19 0.10
C GLY A 31 -4.51 11.25 1.08
N PRO A 32 -5.39 12.27 0.92
CA PRO A 32 -6.50 12.46 1.85
C PRO A 32 -7.71 11.58 1.59
N ASP A 33 -7.77 10.91 0.44
CA ASP A 33 -8.98 10.19 0.01
C ASP A 33 -9.14 8.81 0.64
N GLY A 34 -8.09 8.27 1.23
CA GLY A 34 -8.18 6.99 1.90
C GLY A 34 -6.87 6.61 2.56
N ASP A 35 -6.96 5.67 3.48
CA ASP A 35 -5.79 5.11 4.14
C ASP A 35 -5.95 3.61 4.28
N GLY A 36 -4.82 2.92 4.42
CA GLY A 36 -4.79 1.49 4.67
C GLY A 36 -3.56 1.11 5.45
N VAL A 37 -3.70 0.07 6.26
CA VAL A 37 -2.60 -0.48 7.07
C VAL A 37 -2.64 -1.99 6.93
N TRP A 38 -1.46 -2.58 6.77
CA TRP A 38 -1.29 -4.02 6.76
C TRP A 38 -0.13 -4.39 7.64
N GLN A 39 -0.29 -5.46 8.41
CA GLN A 39 0.76 -5.97 9.28
C GLN A 39 0.75 -7.50 9.27
N GLN A 40 1.94 -8.07 9.16
CA GLN A 40 2.12 -9.50 9.36
C GLN A 40 3.52 -9.76 9.92
N GLY A 41 3.59 -10.36 11.11
CA GLY A 41 4.86 -10.67 11.73
C GLY A 41 5.70 -9.42 11.98
N ARG A 42 6.85 -9.36 11.31
CA ARG A 42 7.85 -8.30 11.50
C ARG A 42 7.69 -7.14 10.53
N VAL A 43 6.66 -7.15 9.69
CA VAL A 43 6.48 -6.18 8.63
C VAL A 43 5.14 -5.49 8.80
N ALA A 44 5.14 -4.17 8.66
CA ALA A 44 3.90 -3.40 8.58
C ALA A 44 4.06 -2.34 7.49
N LEU A 45 2.99 -2.13 6.74
CA LEU A 45 2.92 -1.14 5.68
C LEU A 45 1.68 -0.27 5.88
N ALA A 46 1.80 1.02 5.58
CA ALA A 46 0.67 1.94 5.57
C ALA A 46 0.69 2.74 4.27
N HIS A 47 -0.50 3.09 3.79
CA HIS A 47 -0.67 3.81 2.54
C HIS A 47 -1.71 4.91 2.70
N ARG A 48 -1.45 6.08 2.13
CA ARG A 48 -2.40 7.18 1.98
C ARG A 48 -2.69 7.37 0.51
N ARG A 49 -3.96 7.47 0.17
CA ARG A 49 -4.42 7.45 -1.22
C ARG A 49 -4.96 8.79 -1.66
N LEU A 50 -4.53 9.21 -2.86
CA LEU A 50 -5.21 10.24 -3.63
C LEU A 50 -5.88 9.52 -4.81
N SER A 51 -7.20 9.49 -4.82
CA SER A 51 -7.98 8.71 -5.79
C SER A 51 -8.16 9.51 -7.08
N ILE A 52 -7.38 9.17 -8.11
CA ILE A 52 -7.42 9.85 -9.41
C ILE A 52 -8.04 8.97 -10.48
N ILE A 53 -7.54 7.74 -10.62
CA ILE A 53 -7.94 6.84 -11.70
C ILE A 53 -9.08 5.92 -11.27
N ASP A 54 -8.94 5.28 -10.12
CA ASP A 54 -9.94 4.36 -9.59
C ASP A 54 -10.35 4.83 -8.20
N LEU A 55 -11.60 5.27 -8.08
CA LEU A 55 -12.16 5.78 -6.83
C LEU A 55 -12.73 4.65 -5.95
N SER A 56 -12.73 3.41 -6.45
CA SER A 56 -13.31 2.28 -5.73
C SER A 56 -12.37 1.76 -4.63
N ALA A 57 -12.95 0.99 -3.70
CA ALA A 57 -12.18 0.31 -2.66
C ALA A 57 -11.26 -0.79 -3.21
N HIS A 58 -11.50 -1.24 -4.46
CA HIS A 58 -10.64 -2.25 -5.10
C HIS A 58 -9.22 -1.75 -5.34
N ALA A 59 -9.03 -0.43 -5.45
CA ALA A 59 -7.71 0.16 -5.61
C ALA A 59 -7.06 0.56 -4.28
N ALA A 60 -7.66 0.20 -3.16
CA ALA A 60 -7.10 0.50 -1.84
C ALA A 60 -5.78 -0.25 -1.63
N GLN A 61 -4.88 0.38 -0.90
CA GLN A 61 -3.57 -0.16 -0.59
C GLN A 61 -3.30 -0.14 0.92
N PRO A 62 -2.41 -1.00 1.44
CA PRO A 62 -1.65 -2.01 0.69
C PRO A 62 -2.54 -3.09 0.09
N MET A 63 -2.18 -3.56 -1.11
CA MET A 63 -2.87 -4.68 -1.74
C MET A 63 -2.29 -5.99 -1.24
N VAL A 64 -3.17 -6.93 -0.87
CA VAL A 64 -2.76 -8.22 -0.32
C VAL A 64 -3.29 -9.33 -1.20
N ASP A 65 -2.40 -10.23 -1.61
CA ASP A 65 -2.78 -11.49 -2.23
C ASP A 65 -2.38 -12.62 -1.29
N SER A 66 -3.38 -13.18 -0.59
CA SER A 66 -3.13 -14.21 0.41
C SER A 66 -2.75 -15.55 -0.20
N GLU A 67 -3.14 -15.82 -1.44
CA GLU A 67 -2.76 -17.06 -2.12
C GLU A 67 -1.28 -17.06 -2.50
N LEU A 68 -0.79 -15.94 -2.98
CA LEU A 68 0.61 -15.78 -3.35
C LEU A 68 1.50 -15.37 -2.17
N GLY A 69 0.91 -14.95 -1.06
CA GLY A 69 1.67 -14.45 0.08
C GLY A 69 2.38 -13.12 -0.20
N LEU A 70 1.80 -12.28 -1.05
CA LEU A 70 2.40 -11.02 -1.47
C LEU A 70 1.56 -9.83 -1.00
N THR A 71 2.26 -8.76 -0.63
CA THR A 71 1.65 -7.49 -0.26
C THR A 71 2.41 -6.38 -0.97
N VAL A 72 1.68 -5.44 -1.57
CA VAL A 72 2.30 -4.34 -2.30
C VAL A 72 1.69 -3.00 -1.88
N ALA A 73 2.56 -2.01 -1.69
CA ALA A 73 2.19 -0.60 -1.60
C ALA A 73 2.96 0.15 -2.68
N PHE A 74 2.27 1.02 -3.40
CA PHE A 74 2.83 1.66 -4.59
C PHE A 74 2.40 3.12 -4.66
N ASN A 75 3.36 3.98 -4.93
CA ASN A 75 3.11 5.40 -5.18
C ASN A 75 3.58 5.73 -6.60
N GLY A 76 2.64 5.73 -7.54
CA GLY A 76 2.97 6.01 -8.93
C GLY A 76 1.83 5.70 -9.87
N CYS A 77 2.15 5.69 -11.15
CA CYS A 77 1.19 5.37 -12.20
C CYS A 77 1.87 4.55 -13.29
N ILE A 78 1.21 3.45 -13.67
CA ILE A 78 1.68 2.62 -14.78
C ILE A 78 0.84 3.00 -15.99
N TYR A 79 1.40 3.86 -16.86
CA TYR A 79 0.63 4.43 -17.97
C TYR A 79 0.18 3.39 -19.01
N ASN A 80 0.93 2.30 -19.15
CA ASN A 80 0.62 1.22 -20.09
C ASN A 80 -0.04 0.02 -19.40
N TYR A 81 -0.79 0.25 -18.32
CA TYR A 81 -1.36 -0.84 -17.52
C TYR A 81 -2.32 -1.73 -18.32
N LYS A 82 -3.03 -1.16 -19.28
CA LYS A 82 -3.96 -1.94 -20.11
C LYS A 82 -3.23 -2.96 -20.99
N ASP A 83 -2.10 -2.57 -21.55
CA ASP A 83 -1.28 -3.47 -22.35
C ASP A 83 -0.68 -4.58 -21.50
N LEU A 84 -0.17 -4.23 -20.32
CA LEU A 84 0.40 -5.20 -19.39
C LEU A 84 -0.66 -6.17 -18.88
N ARG A 85 -1.86 -5.68 -18.58
CA ARG A 85 -2.98 -6.53 -18.15
C ARG A 85 -3.32 -7.55 -19.23
N LYS A 86 -3.41 -7.11 -20.48
CA LYS A 86 -3.72 -7.98 -21.61
C LYS A 86 -2.67 -9.07 -21.80
N GLU A 87 -1.40 -8.70 -21.65
CA GLU A 87 -0.28 -9.64 -21.72
C GLU A 87 -0.35 -10.68 -20.60
N LEU A 88 -0.64 -10.22 -19.37
CA LEU A 88 -0.71 -11.10 -18.19
C LEU A 88 -1.92 -12.03 -18.22
N GLU A 89 -3.04 -11.62 -18.82
CA GLU A 89 -4.24 -12.45 -18.93
C GLU A 89 -3.97 -13.73 -19.73
N GLY A 90 -2.97 -13.74 -20.60
CA GLY A 90 -2.56 -14.92 -21.34
C GLY A 90 -1.66 -15.88 -20.57
N LYS A 91 -1.35 -15.55 -19.34
CA LYS A 91 -0.46 -16.34 -18.50
C LYS A 91 -1.23 -16.94 -17.33
#